data_48bf3de218f947af342c00897a2588fa
#
_entry.id   48bf3de218f947af342c00897a2588fa
#
_cell.length_a   1.000
_cell.length_b   1.000
_cell.length_c   1.000
_cell.angle_alpha   90.00
_cell.angle_beta   90.00
_cell.angle_gamma   90.00
#
_symmetry.space_group_name_H-M   'P 1'
#
loop_
_entity.id
_entity.type
_entity.pdbx_description
1 polymer ?
#
loop_
_entity_poly.entity_id
_entity_poly.type
_entity_poly.pdbx_seq_one_letter_code
_entity_poly.pdbx_strand_id
1 'polypeptide(L)'
;ARHIRKTISIVGERIHHELNGVSCIGIEEVKNKKNIISSKSFGRKVMLVSELEEAVSNYVVRACEKLRAQGSRAQGLYVFLRTSPFVDPEKRYSNGMSTFFSIPTSNTSKIVKEAKHLTRKLFVYGYEYQKIGVMLLDITDAENEQYSFYEYENYDQSDRVMEVLDGVNSRYGSSTLTLGAQGIKKDWRMKSERKSAAYTTNMLQIPVVK
;
A
#
# COMPACT_ATOMS: atom_id res chain seq x y z
N ALA A 1 27.04 22.83 -17.34
CA ALA A 1 26.82 21.67 -16.45
C ALA A 1 27.39 21.90 -15.05
N ARG A 2 28.72 22.12 -14.86
CA ARG A 2 29.31 22.28 -13.50
C ARG A 2 28.69 23.39 -12.64
N HIS A 3 28.29 24.52 -13.23
CA HIS A 3 27.65 25.62 -12.52
C HIS A 3 26.25 25.21 -12.04
N ILE A 4 25.46 24.58 -12.89
CA ILE A 4 24.11 24.06 -12.53
C ILE A 4 24.17 23.03 -11.39
N ARG A 5 25.16 22.14 -11.43
CA ARG A 5 25.37 21.17 -10.34
C ARG A 5 25.67 21.84 -9.00
N LYS A 6 26.47 22.93 -8.98
CA LYS A 6 26.80 23.67 -7.75
C LYS A 6 25.62 24.49 -7.22
N THR A 7 24.81 25.06 -8.13
CA THR A 7 23.75 26.00 -7.75
C THR A 7 22.42 25.29 -7.47
N ILE A 8 22.11 24.23 -8.21
CA ILE A 8 20.83 23.52 -8.09
C ILE A 8 21.05 22.14 -7.43
N SER A 9 21.62 21.21 -8.20
CA SER A 9 21.93 19.84 -7.74
C SER A 9 22.44 18.99 -8.91
N ILE A 10 22.84 17.75 -8.62
CA ILE A 10 23.15 16.74 -9.65
C ILE A 10 21.95 16.43 -10.54
N VAL A 11 20.72 16.54 -10.00
CA VAL A 11 19.48 16.34 -10.78
C VAL A 11 19.33 17.46 -11.81
N GLY A 12 19.58 18.71 -11.43
CA GLY A 12 19.58 19.84 -12.36
C GLY A 12 20.60 19.70 -13.49
N GLU A 13 21.79 19.17 -13.18
CA GLU A 13 22.81 18.87 -14.20
C GLU A 13 22.34 17.80 -15.19
N ARG A 14 21.71 16.72 -14.69
CA ARG A 14 21.13 15.67 -15.54
C ARG A 14 20.02 16.20 -16.44
N ILE A 15 19.09 16.99 -15.89
CA ILE A 15 18.03 17.63 -16.68
C ILE A 15 18.63 18.51 -17.78
N HIS A 16 19.67 19.29 -17.46
CA HIS A 16 20.35 20.10 -18.47
C HIS A 16 20.95 19.26 -19.61
N HIS A 17 21.59 18.14 -19.30
CA HIS A 17 22.11 17.22 -20.31
C HIS A 17 20.99 16.58 -21.14
N GLU A 18 19.89 16.14 -20.54
CA GLU A 18 18.75 15.55 -21.23
C GLU A 18 18.08 16.56 -22.17
N LEU A 19 17.91 17.80 -21.74
CA LEU A 19 17.42 18.90 -22.61
C LEU A 19 18.33 19.17 -23.81
N ASN A 20 19.61 18.85 -23.71
CA ASN A 20 20.57 18.93 -24.81
C ASN A 20 20.72 17.59 -25.58
N GLY A 21 19.80 16.65 -25.41
CA GLY A 21 19.79 15.38 -26.14
C GLY A 21 20.75 14.31 -25.61
N VAL A 22 21.37 14.54 -24.44
CA VAL A 22 22.28 13.55 -23.81
C VAL A 22 21.49 12.78 -22.75
N SER A 23 21.21 11.51 -23.00
CA SER A 23 20.55 10.63 -22.03
C SER A 23 21.42 10.42 -20.79
N CYS A 24 20.94 10.80 -19.63
CA CYS A 24 21.66 10.66 -18.35
C CYS A 24 21.13 9.51 -17.49
N ILE A 25 19.95 8.97 -17.82
CA ILE A 25 19.32 7.86 -17.13
C ILE A 25 19.11 6.75 -18.14
N GLY A 26 19.77 5.60 -17.92
CA GLY A 26 19.56 4.39 -18.73
C GLY A 26 18.21 3.74 -18.39
N ILE A 27 17.84 2.74 -19.18
CA ILE A 27 16.72 1.85 -18.85
C ILE A 27 17.18 1.01 -17.65
N GLU A 28 16.60 1.31 -16.46
CA GLU A 28 16.90 0.56 -15.25
C GLU A 28 16.05 -0.72 -15.21
N GLU A 29 16.66 -1.83 -14.81
CA GLU A 29 15.90 -3.02 -14.45
C GLU A 29 15.01 -2.73 -13.24
N VAL A 30 13.75 -3.15 -13.32
CA VAL A 30 12.78 -2.99 -12.24
C VAL A 30 13.16 -3.94 -11.11
N LYS A 31 13.83 -3.42 -10.09
CA LYS A 31 14.16 -4.19 -8.87
C LYS A 31 12.94 -4.38 -7.98
N ASN A 32 12.91 -5.48 -7.25
CA ASN A 32 11.91 -5.74 -6.22
C ASN A 32 11.86 -4.59 -5.20
N LYS A 33 10.65 -4.21 -4.82
CA LYS A 33 10.44 -3.12 -3.86
C LYS A 33 10.85 -3.57 -2.47
N LYS A 34 11.67 -2.77 -1.80
CA LYS A 34 12.07 -2.99 -0.40
C LYS A 34 10.98 -2.66 0.61
N ASN A 35 10.02 -1.80 0.25
CA ASN A 35 8.86 -1.44 1.06
C ASN A 35 7.64 -1.31 0.17
N ILE A 36 6.48 -1.74 0.66
CA ILE A 36 5.20 -1.64 -0.04
C ILE A 36 4.24 -0.83 0.80
N ILE A 37 3.84 0.33 0.27
CA ILE A 37 2.88 1.22 0.94
C ILE A 37 1.52 1.12 0.25
N SER A 38 0.46 1.04 1.07
CA SER A 38 -0.92 1.14 0.63
C SER A 38 -1.69 2.09 1.54
N SER A 39 -2.10 3.23 1.02
CA SER A 39 -2.86 4.24 1.79
C SER A 39 -3.73 5.07 0.87
N LYS A 40 -4.86 5.54 1.39
CA LYS A 40 -5.72 6.53 0.73
C LYS A 40 -6.34 7.45 1.78
N SER A 41 -6.68 8.67 1.36
CA SER A 41 -7.56 9.53 2.15
C SER A 41 -8.99 9.05 2.04
N PHE A 42 -9.78 9.32 3.07
CA PHE A 42 -11.20 8.99 3.09
C PHE A 42 -12.00 10.02 2.28
N GLY A 43 -13.14 9.61 1.75
CA GLY A 43 -14.09 10.49 1.06
C GLY A 43 -14.92 11.34 2.02
N ARG A 44 -14.99 10.95 3.29
CA ARG A 44 -15.55 11.68 4.41
C ARG A 44 -14.67 11.49 5.63
N LYS A 45 -14.87 12.28 6.65
CA LYS A 45 -14.19 12.11 7.93
C LYS A 45 -14.70 10.84 8.62
N VAL A 46 -13.80 10.06 9.20
CA VAL A 46 -14.08 8.80 9.88
C VAL A 46 -13.83 8.97 11.37
N MET A 47 -14.79 8.57 12.18
CA MET A 47 -14.74 8.71 13.65
C MET A 47 -14.88 7.36 14.36
N LEU A 48 -15.28 6.31 13.65
CA LEU A 48 -15.51 4.99 14.21
C LEU A 48 -14.30 4.08 13.97
N VAL A 49 -13.86 3.40 15.02
CA VAL A 49 -12.75 2.44 14.94
C VAL A 49 -13.07 1.29 13.99
N SER A 50 -14.32 0.84 13.92
CA SER A 50 -14.76 -0.22 13.01
C SER A 50 -14.54 0.12 11.53
N GLU A 51 -14.80 1.37 11.13
CA GLU A 51 -14.54 1.84 9.77
C GLU A 51 -13.05 1.93 9.46
N LEU A 52 -12.23 2.33 10.45
CA LEU A 52 -10.78 2.34 10.32
C LEU A 52 -10.23 0.92 10.18
N GLU A 53 -10.76 -0.04 10.94
CA GLU A 53 -10.38 -1.46 10.83
C GLU A 53 -10.75 -2.05 9.47
N GLU A 54 -11.91 -1.69 8.94
CA GLU A 54 -12.34 -2.10 7.60
C GLU A 54 -11.40 -1.51 6.53
N ALA A 55 -11.11 -0.20 6.63
CA ALA A 55 -10.23 0.49 5.71
C ALA A 55 -8.80 -0.07 5.73
N VAL A 56 -8.22 -0.26 6.91
CA VAL A 56 -6.87 -0.82 7.05
C VAL A 56 -6.80 -2.23 6.48
N SER A 57 -7.83 -3.05 6.69
CA SER A 57 -7.91 -4.40 6.12
C SER A 57 -7.88 -4.37 4.58
N ASN A 58 -8.60 -3.45 3.96
CA ASN A 58 -8.57 -3.26 2.51
C ASN A 58 -7.18 -2.84 2.00
N TYR A 59 -6.47 -1.99 2.76
CA TYR A 59 -5.12 -1.55 2.36
C TYR A 59 -4.07 -2.64 2.56
N VAL A 60 -4.20 -3.46 3.61
CA VAL A 60 -3.36 -4.64 3.83
C VAL A 60 -3.52 -5.64 2.68
N VAL A 61 -4.76 -5.98 2.30
CA VAL A 61 -5.00 -6.92 1.19
C VAL A 61 -4.28 -6.45 -0.06
N ARG A 62 -4.41 -5.17 -0.43
CA ARG A 62 -3.73 -4.60 -1.61
C ARG A 62 -2.20 -4.60 -1.49
N ALA A 63 -1.68 -4.40 -0.30
CA ALA A 63 -0.24 -4.46 -0.06
C ALA A 63 0.27 -5.90 -0.20
N CYS A 64 -0.47 -6.87 0.34
CA CYS A 64 -0.14 -8.30 0.28
C CYS A 64 -0.24 -8.87 -1.15
N GLU A 65 -1.24 -8.45 -1.95
CA GLU A 65 -1.31 -8.78 -3.37
C GLU A 65 -0.04 -8.38 -4.12
N LYS A 66 0.45 -7.15 -3.88
CA LYS A 66 1.70 -6.67 -4.49
C LYS A 66 2.94 -7.40 -3.96
N LEU A 67 2.94 -7.74 -2.67
CA LEU A 67 4.02 -8.49 -2.03
C LEU A 67 4.16 -9.88 -2.67
N ARG A 68 3.06 -10.61 -2.79
CA ARG A 68 3.05 -11.94 -3.42
C ARG A 68 3.34 -11.88 -4.92
N ALA A 69 2.85 -10.86 -5.62
CA ALA A 69 3.13 -10.67 -7.05
C ALA A 69 4.62 -10.48 -7.37
N GLN A 70 5.43 -10.05 -6.40
CA GLN A 70 6.90 -10.00 -6.54
C GLN A 70 7.62 -11.18 -5.88
N GLY A 71 6.89 -12.23 -5.44
CA GLY A 71 7.50 -13.42 -4.82
C GLY A 71 8.18 -13.12 -3.47
N SER A 72 7.60 -12.23 -2.65
CA SER A 72 8.26 -11.75 -1.44
C SER A 72 7.41 -11.94 -0.19
N ARG A 73 8.08 -11.90 0.97
CA ARG A 73 7.48 -11.92 2.31
C ARG A 73 7.91 -10.69 3.10
N ALA A 74 7.07 -10.21 4.01
CA ALA A 74 7.36 -9.05 4.86
C ALA A 74 7.57 -9.49 6.30
N GLN A 75 8.60 -8.94 6.94
CA GLN A 75 8.87 -9.16 8.36
C GLN A 75 8.29 -8.04 9.23
N GLY A 76 8.06 -6.85 8.66
CA GLY A 76 7.54 -5.72 9.41
C GLY A 76 6.25 -5.16 8.83
N LEU A 77 5.41 -4.63 9.72
CA LEU A 77 4.19 -3.92 9.42
C LEU A 77 4.18 -2.59 10.16
N TYR A 78 3.98 -1.50 9.44
CA TYR A 78 3.73 -0.17 10.00
C TYR A 78 2.33 0.28 9.62
N VAL A 79 1.57 0.77 10.59
CA VAL A 79 0.24 1.37 10.41
C VAL A 79 0.31 2.81 10.87
N PHE A 80 -0.25 3.73 10.10
CA PHE A 80 -0.36 5.13 10.47
C PHE A 80 -1.76 5.66 10.28
N LEU A 81 -2.13 6.61 11.12
CA LEU A 81 -3.45 7.23 11.17
C LEU A 81 -3.28 8.73 11.36
N ARG A 82 -4.03 9.54 10.59
CA ARG A 82 -3.96 10.99 10.71
C ARG A 82 -5.27 11.70 10.39
N THR A 83 -5.46 12.85 11.01
CA THR A 83 -6.49 13.83 10.68
C THR A 83 -6.06 14.69 9.48
N SER A 84 -6.91 15.62 9.04
CA SER A 84 -6.54 16.59 8.03
C SER A 84 -5.44 17.55 8.53
N PRO A 85 -4.44 17.89 7.71
CA PRO A 85 -3.44 18.90 8.09
C PRO A 85 -4.01 20.33 8.09
N PHE A 86 -5.21 20.54 7.55
CA PHE A 86 -5.85 21.84 7.42
C PHE A 86 -6.83 22.18 8.56
N VAL A 87 -7.00 21.30 9.56
CA VAL A 87 -7.77 21.59 10.77
C VAL A 87 -6.94 22.36 11.80
N ASP A 88 -7.60 22.95 12.78
CA ASP A 88 -6.96 23.64 13.88
C ASP A 88 -5.87 22.76 14.56
N PRO A 89 -4.75 23.35 14.98
CA PRO A 89 -3.64 22.58 15.58
C PRO A 89 -4.06 21.65 16.72
N GLU A 90 -5.02 22.08 17.55
CA GLU A 90 -5.54 21.31 18.68
C GLU A 90 -6.33 20.05 18.26
N LYS A 91 -6.87 20.07 17.04
CA LYS A 91 -7.63 18.94 16.45
C LYS A 91 -6.77 18.07 15.53
N ARG A 92 -5.47 18.34 15.45
CA ARG A 92 -4.53 17.55 14.63
C ARG A 92 -4.07 16.34 15.41
N TYR A 93 -4.16 15.21 14.73
CA TYR A 93 -3.60 13.95 15.18
C TYR A 93 -2.84 13.29 14.04
N SER A 94 -1.63 12.87 14.29
CA SER A 94 -0.83 12.09 13.35
C SER A 94 0.07 11.16 14.15
N ASN A 95 -0.18 9.88 14.05
CA ASN A 95 0.60 8.88 14.77
C ASN A 95 0.72 7.60 13.94
N GLY A 96 1.71 6.79 14.24
CA GLY A 96 1.95 5.51 13.60
C GLY A 96 2.69 4.55 14.52
N MET A 97 2.48 3.26 14.28
CA MET A 97 3.06 2.19 15.08
C MET A 97 3.50 1.05 14.18
N SER A 98 4.64 0.45 14.48
CA SER A 98 5.16 -0.73 13.80
C SER A 98 5.13 -1.96 14.70
N THR A 99 5.06 -3.11 14.07
CA THR A 99 5.28 -4.43 14.67
C THR A 99 6.11 -5.28 13.72
N PHE A 100 6.81 -6.26 14.28
CA PHE A 100 7.58 -7.22 13.49
C PHE A 100 7.05 -8.62 13.74
N PHE A 101 7.01 -9.42 12.68
CA PHE A 101 6.67 -10.83 12.76
C PHE A 101 7.93 -11.62 13.08
N SER A 102 7.79 -12.65 13.93
CA SER A 102 8.90 -13.55 14.27
C SER A 102 9.46 -14.21 13.00
N ILE A 103 8.58 -14.49 12.04
CA ILE A 103 8.90 -15.11 10.76
C ILE A 103 8.29 -14.26 9.65
N PRO A 104 9.04 -13.94 8.55
CA PRO A 104 8.51 -13.21 7.41
C PRO A 104 7.28 -13.90 6.83
N THR A 105 6.23 -13.15 6.51
CA THR A 105 4.96 -13.72 6.07
C THR A 105 4.36 -12.98 4.88
N SER A 106 3.65 -13.70 4.00
CA SER A 106 2.78 -13.19 2.94
C SER A 106 1.31 -13.43 3.24
N ASN A 107 1.00 -14.07 4.38
CA ASN A 107 -0.37 -14.39 4.78
C ASN A 107 -1.16 -13.13 5.12
N THR A 108 -2.11 -12.79 4.24
CA THR A 108 -2.95 -11.60 4.37
C THR A 108 -3.75 -11.60 5.67
N SER A 109 -4.28 -12.74 6.11
CA SER A 109 -5.12 -12.82 7.30
C SER A 109 -4.32 -12.52 8.58
N LYS A 110 -3.07 -13.01 8.67
CA LYS A 110 -2.15 -12.72 9.79
C LYS A 110 -1.83 -11.22 9.83
N ILE A 111 -1.47 -10.64 8.68
CA ILE A 111 -1.13 -9.22 8.59
C ILE A 111 -2.34 -8.33 8.88
N VAL A 112 -3.56 -8.70 8.42
CA VAL A 112 -4.81 -7.98 8.73
C VAL A 112 -5.09 -7.98 10.22
N LYS A 113 -4.93 -9.13 10.90
CA LYS A 113 -5.14 -9.25 12.34
C LYS A 113 -4.26 -8.27 13.12
N GLU A 114 -2.97 -8.22 12.78
CA GLU A 114 -2.02 -7.30 13.41
C GLU A 114 -2.31 -5.84 13.04
N ALA A 115 -2.65 -5.55 11.80
CA ALA A 115 -3.00 -4.19 11.38
C ALA A 115 -4.22 -3.65 12.15
N LYS A 116 -5.25 -4.47 12.36
CA LYS A 116 -6.42 -4.11 13.18
C LYS A 116 -6.03 -3.87 14.63
N HIS A 117 -5.15 -4.71 15.20
CA HIS A 117 -4.65 -4.53 16.55
C HIS A 117 -3.90 -3.18 16.71
N LEU A 118 -2.99 -2.86 15.79
CA LEU A 118 -2.30 -1.57 15.79
C LEU A 118 -3.26 -0.40 15.58
N THR A 119 -4.27 -0.54 14.72
CA THR A 119 -5.29 0.48 14.49
C THR A 119 -6.06 0.81 15.76
N ARG A 120 -6.44 -0.20 16.57
CA ARG A 120 -7.11 0.00 17.87
C ARG A 120 -6.21 0.75 18.85
N LYS A 121 -4.91 0.44 18.89
CA LYS A 121 -3.94 1.14 19.76
C LYS A 121 -3.72 2.59 19.33
N LEU A 122 -3.77 2.88 18.03
CA LEU A 122 -3.60 4.23 17.49
C LEU A 122 -4.87 5.06 17.58
N PHE A 123 -6.03 4.43 17.70
CA PHE A 123 -7.31 5.12 17.73
C PHE A 123 -7.48 5.93 19.02
N VAL A 124 -7.81 7.20 18.87
CA VAL A 124 -8.20 8.10 19.97
C VAL A 124 -9.59 8.63 19.66
N TYR A 125 -10.50 8.49 20.60
CA TYR A 125 -11.87 8.97 20.46
C TYR A 125 -11.91 10.50 20.35
N GLY A 126 -12.84 11.01 19.54
CA GLY A 126 -13.06 12.45 19.35
C GLY A 126 -12.31 13.07 18.17
N TYR A 127 -11.38 12.37 17.55
CA TYR A 127 -10.72 12.86 16.34
C TYR A 127 -11.47 12.47 15.05
N GLU A 128 -11.43 13.38 14.07
CA GLU A 128 -11.98 13.19 12.73
C GLU A 128 -10.86 12.75 11.77
N TYR A 129 -10.72 11.45 11.58
CA TYR A 129 -9.65 10.89 10.77
C TYR A 129 -9.88 11.10 9.27
N GLN A 130 -8.83 11.53 8.58
CA GLN A 130 -8.84 11.79 7.14
C GLN A 130 -8.08 10.73 6.35
N LYS A 131 -7.10 10.06 6.95
CA LYS A 131 -6.27 9.09 6.25
C LYS A 131 -5.78 8.01 7.20
N ILE A 132 -5.79 6.75 6.70
CA ILE A 132 -5.08 5.61 7.27
C ILE A 132 -4.23 4.96 6.18
N GLY A 133 -3.16 4.32 6.56
CA GLY A 133 -2.34 3.55 5.64
C GLY A 133 -1.49 2.52 6.32
N VAL A 134 -0.99 1.60 5.51
CA VAL A 134 -0.09 0.53 5.92
C VAL A 134 1.17 0.56 5.07
N MET A 135 2.27 0.14 5.66
CA MET A 135 3.53 -0.10 4.97
C MET A 135 4.09 -1.45 5.43
N LEU A 136 4.36 -2.31 4.47
CA LEU A 136 5.10 -3.55 4.68
C LEU A 136 6.59 -3.22 4.64
N LEU A 137 7.31 -3.68 5.66
CA LEU A 137 8.72 -3.39 5.90
C LEU A 137 9.54 -4.69 5.85
N ASP A 138 10.84 -4.54 5.67
CA ASP A 138 11.80 -5.63 5.68
C ASP A 138 11.35 -6.78 4.80
N ILE A 139 11.19 -6.45 3.52
CA ILE A 139 10.73 -7.37 2.49
C ILE A 139 11.91 -8.22 2.03
N THR A 140 11.74 -9.54 2.13
CA THR A 140 12.70 -10.56 1.69
C THR A 140 12.09 -11.42 0.59
N ASP A 141 12.92 -12.00 -0.25
CA ASP A 141 12.46 -12.96 -1.26
C ASP A 141 11.94 -14.23 -0.58
N ALA A 142 10.84 -14.78 -1.11
CA ALA A 142 10.19 -15.95 -0.53
C ALA A 142 11.06 -17.22 -0.59
N GLU A 143 12.04 -17.26 -1.50
CA GLU A 143 12.98 -18.38 -1.63
C GLU A 143 14.02 -18.41 -0.49
N ASN A 144 14.30 -17.28 0.17
CA ASN A 144 15.24 -17.17 1.27
C ASN A 144 14.55 -17.41 2.61
N GLU A 145 14.04 -18.62 2.84
CA GLU A 145 13.36 -18.99 4.07
C GLU A 145 14.35 -19.29 5.20
N GLN A 146 14.26 -18.53 6.28
CA GLN A 146 14.89 -18.88 7.53
C GLN A 146 13.83 -19.47 8.46
N TYR A 147 13.88 -20.79 8.64
CA TYR A 147 12.99 -21.48 9.56
C TYR A 147 13.32 -21.13 11.02
N SER A 148 12.28 -20.87 11.82
CA SER A 148 12.42 -20.74 13.26
C SER A 148 12.27 -22.10 13.92
N PHE A 149 13.17 -22.42 14.84
CA PHE A 149 13.07 -23.65 15.65
C PHE A 149 11.87 -23.66 16.63
N TYR A 150 11.31 -22.48 16.91
CA TYR A 150 10.28 -22.31 17.94
C TYR A 150 8.86 -22.18 17.39
N GLU A 151 8.69 -21.76 16.14
CA GLU A 151 7.39 -21.57 15.50
C GLU A 151 7.32 -22.42 14.22
N TYR A 152 6.51 -23.48 14.26
CA TYR A 152 6.17 -24.24 13.06
C TYR A 152 4.93 -23.62 12.43
N GLU A 153 5.09 -22.77 11.45
CA GLU A 153 3.99 -22.35 10.59
C GLU A 153 3.88 -23.29 9.40
N ASN A 154 2.66 -23.75 9.14
CA ASN A 154 2.39 -24.52 7.92
C ASN A 154 2.25 -23.56 6.74
N TYR A 155 3.40 -23.09 6.23
CA TYR A 155 3.47 -22.15 5.11
C TYR A 155 2.75 -22.68 3.88
N ASP A 156 2.91 -23.96 3.56
CA ASP A 156 2.34 -24.58 2.36
C ASP A 156 0.82 -24.43 2.32
N GLN A 157 0.13 -24.67 3.43
CA GLN A 157 -1.32 -24.53 3.47
C GLN A 157 -1.76 -23.07 3.39
N SER A 158 -1.04 -22.19 4.06
CA SER A 158 -1.30 -20.74 4.05
C SER A 158 -1.10 -20.15 2.68
N ASP A 159 0.00 -20.48 2.04
CA ASP A 159 0.36 -19.96 0.72
C ASP A 159 -0.61 -20.45 -0.36
N ARG A 160 -1.02 -21.74 -0.33
CA ARG A 160 -2.06 -22.29 -1.23
C ARG A 160 -3.39 -21.53 -1.13
N VAL A 161 -3.83 -21.18 0.07
CA VAL A 161 -5.06 -20.39 0.25
C VAL A 161 -4.91 -19.01 -0.38
N MET A 162 -3.75 -18.36 -0.21
CA MET A 162 -3.50 -17.05 -0.81
C MET A 162 -3.37 -17.13 -2.34
N GLU A 163 -2.77 -18.17 -2.88
CA GLU A 163 -2.70 -18.43 -4.32
C GLU A 163 -4.09 -18.60 -4.95
N VAL A 164 -4.97 -19.38 -4.31
CA VAL A 164 -6.35 -19.55 -4.77
C VAL A 164 -7.09 -18.21 -4.76
N LEU A 165 -6.95 -17.41 -3.69
CA LEU A 165 -7.56 -16.09 -3.58
C LEU A 165 -7.08 -15.16 -4.69
N ASP A 166 -5.77 -15.10 -4.92
CA ASP A 166 -5.18 -14.26 -5.96
C ASP A 166 -5.55 -14.78 -7.37
N GLY A 167 -5.56 -16.09 -7.58
CA GLY A 167 -5.97 -16.72 -8.83
C GLY A 167 -7.43 -16.41 -9.22
N VAL A 168 -8.36 -16.50 -8.26
CA VAL A 168 -9.76 -16.13 -8.48
C VAL A 168 -9.88 -14.65 -8.84
N ASN A 169 -9.21 -13.77 -8.07
CA ASN A 169 -9.28 -12.33 -8.29
C ASN A 169 -8.59 -11.89 -9.60
N SER A 170 -7.56 -12.59 -10.02
CA SER A 170 -6.91 -12.35 -11.31
C SER A 170 -7.79 -12.76 -12.49
N ARG A 171 -8.49 -13.91 -12.39
CA ARG A 171 -9.28 -14.47 -13.47
C ARG A 171 -10.64 -13.79 -13.63
N TYR A 172 -11.32 -13.49 -12.53
CA TYR A 172 -12.70 -13.00 -12.51
C TYR A 172 -12.84 -11.52 -12.16
N GLY A 173 -11.71 -10.85 -11.88
CA GLY A 173 -11.66 -9.44 -11.54
C GLY A 173 -11.35 -9.19 -10.06
N SER A 174 -10.71 -8.06 -9.80
CA SER A 174 -10.30 -7.67 -8.46
C SER A 174 -11.51 -7.55 -7.51
N SER A 175 -11.40 -8.12 -6.31
CA SER A 175 -12.44 -8.13 -5.28
C SER A 175 -13.63 -9.08 -5.57
N THR A 176 -13.48 -10.05 -6.46
CA THR A 176 -14.46 -11.15 -6.63
C THR A 176 -14.50 -12.01 -5.37
N LEU A 177 -13.34 -12.39 -4.84
CA LEU A 177 -13.20 -13.05 -3.57
C LEU A 177 -12.54 -12.10 -2.57
N THR A 178 -13.18 -11.86 -1.43
CA THR A 178 -12.71 -10.92 -0.41
C THR A 178 -12.67 -11.55 0.97
N LEU A 179 -11.77 -11.08 1.81
CA LEU A 179 -11.76 -11.44 3.23
C LEU A 179 -12.90 -10.72 3.94
N GLY A 180 -13.60 -11.39 4.85
CA GLY A 180 -14.70 -10.78 5.62
C GLY A 180 -14.32 -9.50 6.37
N ALA A 181 -13.04 -9.36 6.75
CA ALA A 181 -12.51 -8.16 7.39
C ALA A 181 -12.53 -6.90 6.50
N GLN A 182 -12.68 -7.06 5.18
CA GLN A 182 -12.71 -5.93 4.23
C GLN A 182 -14.05 -5.20 4.18
N GLY A 183 -15.10 -5.76 4.79
CA GLY A 183 -16.45 -5.22 4.76
C GLY A 183 -17.09 -5.24 3.36
N ILE A 184 -18.39 -5.00 3.33
CA ILE A 184 -19.19 -4.97 2.09
C ILE A 184 -19.46 -3.52 1.68
N LYS A 185 -19.98 -2.70 2.61
CA LYS A 185 -20.28 -1.29 2.39
C LYS A 185 -19.07 -0.45 2.80
N LYS A 186 -18.51 0.30 1.85
CA LYS A 186 -17.27 1.08 2.05
C LYS A 186 -17.58 2.58 1.94
N ASP A 187 -18.46 3.08 2.80
CA ASP A 187 -18.96 4.47 2.80
C ASP A 187 -17.84 5.50 3.06
N TRP A 188 -16.78 5.07 3.72
CA TRP A 188 -15.56 5.85 3.94
C TRP A 188 -14.71 6.06 2.67
N ARG A 189 -14.99 5.30 1.60
CA ARG A 189 -14.16 5.30 0.39
C ARG A 189 -14.26 6.65 -0.32
N MET A 190 -13.12 7.11 -0.86
CA MET A 190 -13.09 8.31 -1.69
C MET A 190 -13.98 8.11 -2.91
N LYS A 191 -14.91 9.03 -3.12
CA LYS A 191 -15.73 9.09 -4.33
C LYS A 191 -14.85 9.53 -5.50
N SER A 192 -15.05 8.93 -6.65
CA SER A 192 -14.33 9.28 -7.88
C SER A 192 -15.29 9.29 -9.07
N GLU A 193 -16.35 10.12 -8.93
CA GLU A 193 -17.44 10.21 -9.90
C GLU A 193 -17.08 11.08 -11.11
N ARG A 194 -16.13 12.01 -10.95
CA ARG A 194 -15.69 12.94 -12.00
C ARG A 194 -14.26 12.62 -12.44
N LYS A 195 -14.10 11.49 -13.13
CA LYS A 195 -12.82 11.13 -13.74
C LYS A 195 -12.83 11.51 -15.21
N SER A 196 -11.71 12.02 -15.72
CA SER A 196 -11.44 12.01 -17.15
C SER A 196 -11.42 10.57 -17.67
N ALA A 197 -11.71 10.39 -18.93
CA ALA A 197 -11.59 9.09 -19.59
C ALA A 197 -10.14 8.60 -19.55
N ALA A 198 -9.95 7.28 -19.58
CA ALA A 198 -8.64 6.65 -19.44
C ALA A 198 -7.92 6.58 -20.80
N TYR A 199 -7.68 7.74 -21.43
CA TYR A 199 -7.12 7.87 -22.77
C TYR A 199 -5.79 7.14 -23.01
N THR A 200 -4.98 7.00 -21.97
CA THR A 200 -3.66 6.34 -22.06
C THR A 200 -3.68 4.83 -21.79
N THR A 201 -4.79 4.30 -21.25
CA THR A 201 -4.88 2.90 -20.83
C THR A 201 -6.06 2.16 -21.42
N ASN A 202 -7.02 2.88 -22.04
CA ASN A 202 -8.18 2.29 -22.70
C ASN A 202 -8.39 2.91 -24.08
N MET A 203 -8.02 2.17 -25.10
CA MET A 203 -8.12 2.61 -26.51
C MET A 203 -9.55 2.96 -26.94
N LEU A 204 -10.57 2.32 -26.34
CA LEU A 204 -11.99 2.59 -26.65
C LEU A 204 -12.49 3.94 -26.15
N GLN A 205 -11.73 4.59 -25.26
CA GLN A 205 -12.07 5.89 -24.69
C GLN A 205 -11.34 7.06 -25.38
N ILE A 206 -10.53 6.79 -26.38
CA ILE A 206 -9.84 7.84 -27.14
C ILE A 206 -10.89 8.65 -27.92
N PRO A 207 -10.84 10.00 -27.86
CA PRO A 207 -11.75 10.85 -28.63
C PRO A 207 -11.59 10.59 -30.15
N VAL A 208 -12.67 10.31 -30.82
CA VAL A 208 -12.69 10.21 -32.28
C VAL A 208 -12.92 11.59 -32.84
N VAL A 209 -11.94 12.11 -33.58
CA VAL A 209 -12.09 13.36 -34.34
C VAL A 209 -12.98 13.09 -35.55
N LYS A 210 -14.08 13.84 -35.64
CA LYS A 210 -14.96 13.83 -36.80
C LYS A 210 -14.49 14.84 -37.83
#